data_0d26510c197be215580abb39cc116db2
#
_entry.id   0d26510c197be215580abb39cc116db2
#
_cell.length_a   1.000
_cell.length_b   1.000
_cell.length_c   1.000
_cell.angle_alpha   90.00
_cell.angle_beta   90.00
_cell.angle_gamma   90.00
#
_symmetry.space_group_name_H-M   'P 1'
#
loop_
_entity.id
_entity.type
_entity.pdbx_description
1 polymer ?
#
loop_
_entity_poly.entity_id
_entity_poly.type
_entity_poly.pdbx_seq_one_letter_code
_entity_poly.pdbx_strand_id
1 'polypeptide(L)'
;MDLGIGERHEEFKQAILKSAREDVEKYPALLDQLFGVLKERMPESVIATFAFYGTRAAINNKGETRTLTKGIEQHHIELLQGIALTLPVAQWGEAPSTADVLQTVFDSVPQISDTIFKRRLIAEADEVDDGQKALMALQEKIRLHTQAVRNWGYFSEVKQICRELYSSLDAKLEAAAGYTFSDILEVSESVLTTIEQRGNDYMNALKRVLSARDGKTMVENYFRELPDLVGTPEGLLGAIPEGTSREGVMGFLMSHADLRHSADMSVTAAEIAAMTGKEEERVERILRMLSIEPGELADHKIEHIFLSNPVWARPGIYLGGRYMFVMPQAIFSHINEIMWNVATSAKIENDLSDRRATYLEDKTESVIRSVLPTAAITKNAKWTAGIQQFETDIIAVVDRTVFLAEAKSHRLTPQGLRGAPDRLKRHLSDMVVAPSIQSERLASHIVAARAGDTDSLRITQSLSLDAEKVDQIIRISLTLDDLSVLSSSEDELAKAGLIPDGHKLAPAMHIADLCCIADMLDEEIPFLHYFSERFHFQKHFEIFGDELDFLGVYLSTGFNLGAERDDFHRLMVSGMSGIIDRYYTNHQ
;
A
#
# COMPACT_ATOMS: atom_id res chain seq x y z
N MET A 1 -5.54 41.53 -15.22
CA MET A 1 -4.19 41.06 -14.83
C MET A 1 -4.03 39.52 -14.95
N ASP A 2 -4.90 38.85 -15.72
CA ASP A 2 -4.89 37.37 -15.85
C ASP A 2 -4.03 36.78 -17.00
N LEU A 3 -3.47 37.62 -17.85
CA LEU A 3 -2.68 37.17 -19.02
C LEU A 3 -1.28 36.61 -18.66
N GLY A 4 -0.76 36.92 -17.47
CA GLY A 4 0.58 36.46 -17.08
C GLY A 4 0.65 35.08 -16.40
N ILE A 5 -0.47 34.54 -15.92
CA ILE A 5 -0.50 33.23 -15.21
C ILE A 5 -0.56 32.11 -16.23
N GLY A 6 -1.34 32.23 -17.29
CA GLY A 6 -1.47 31.22 -18.34
C GLY A 6 -0.17 31.04 -19.14
N GLU A 7 0.51 32.13 -19.52
CA GLU A 7 1.80 32.06 -20.23
C GLU A 7 2.88 31.40 -19.38
N ARG A 8 3.01 31.77 -18.11
CA ARG A 8 3.97 31.12 -17.18
C ARG A 8 3.67 29.64 -16.96
N HIS A 9 2.40 29.25 -16.94
CA HIS A 9 2.02 27.84 -16.82
C HIS A 9 2.43 27.04 -18.04
N GLU A 10 2.23 27.59 -19.25
CA GLU A 10 2.63 26.92 -20.49
C GLU A 10 4.17 26.85 -20.63
N GLU A 11 4.88 27.92 -20.29
CA GLU A 11 6.37 27.91 -20.25
C GLU A 11 6.89 26.85 -19.28
N PHE A 12 6.29 26.74 -18.10
CA PHE A 12 6.66 25.73 -17.10
C PHE A 12 6.38 24.31 -17.61
N LYS A 13 5.23 24.08 -18.23
CA LYS A 13 4.87 22.80 -18.85
C LYS A 13 5.87 22.41 -19.96
N GLN A 14 6.22 23.34 -20.83
CA GLN A 14 7.20 23.09 -21.89
C GLN A 14 8.59 22.79 -21.34
N ALA A 15 9.00 23.47 -20.25
CA ALA A 15 10.27 23.18 -19.59
C ALA A 15 10.30 21.76 -18.99
N ILE A 16 9.20 21.32 -18.36
CA ILE A 16 9.05 19.95 -17.85
C ILE A 16 9.12 18.94 -18.99
N LEU A 17 8.40 19.15 -20.08
CA LEU A 17 8.39 18.24 -21.22
C LEU A 17 9.76 18.17 -21.91
N LYS A 18 10.48 19.28 -21.98
CA LYS A 18 11.86 19.30 -22.51
C LYS A 18 12.79 18.46 -21.62
N SER A 19 12.79 18.71 -20.31
CA SER A 19 13.56 17.91 -19.35
C SER A 19 13.22 16.43 -19.41
N ALA A 20 11.91 16.12 -19.52
CA ALA A 20 11.45 14.74 -19.64
C ALA A 20 12.01 14.04 -20.90
N ARG A 21 12.06 14.72 -22.05
CA ARG A 21 12.65 14.17 -23.29
C ARG A 21 14.13 13.91 -23.14
N GLU A 22 14.89 14.84 -22.54
CA GLU A 22 16.32 14.68 -22.28
C GLU A 22 16.62 13.48 -21.37
N ASP A 23 15.79 13.23 -20.37
CA ASP A 23 15.94 12.08 -19.47
C ASP A 23 15.57 10.76 -20.17
N VAL A 24 14.54 10.76 -21.01
CA VAL A 24 14.16 9.59 -21.82
C VAL A 24 15.28 9.17 -22.78
N GLU A 25 16.04 10.12 -23.33
CA GLU A 25 17.20 9.82 -24.18
C GLU A 25 18.34 9.12 -23.42
N LYS A 26 18.49 9.40 -22.11
CA LYS A 26 19.52 8.78 -21.25
C LYS A 26 19.15 7.39 -20.74
N TYR A 27 17.87 7.02 -20.80
CA TYR A 27 17.34 5.79 -20.19
C TYR A 27 18.08 4.51 -20.61
N PRO A 28 18.38 4.25 -21.90
CA PRO A 28 19.11 3.04 -22.28
C PRO A 28 20.49 2.95 -21.62
N ALA A 29 21.21 4.07 -21.57
CA ALA A 29 22.55 4.12 -20.96
C ALA A 29 22.49 3.87 -19.44
N LEU A 30 21.48 4.39 -18.75
CA LEU A 30 21.26 4.12 -17.32
C LEU A 30 20.98 2.63 -17.06
N LEU A 31 20.17 1.99 -17.90
CA LEU A 31 19.91 0.56 -17.79
C LEU A 31 21.16 -0.27 -18.08
N ASP A 32 21.91 0.06 -19.14
CA ASP A 32 23.15 -0.64 -19.49
C ASP A 32 24.18 -0.54 -18.35
N GLN A 33 24.30 0.65 -17.74
CA GLN A 33 25.16 0.86 -16.57
C GLN A 33 24.74 -0.01 -15.38
N LEU A 34 23.44 -0.04 -15.07
CA LEU A 34 22.92 -0.86 -13.97
C LEU A 34 23.14 -2.36 -14.24
N PHE A 35 22.84 -2.84 -15.45
CA PHE A 35 23.14 -4.21 -15.84
C PHE A 35 24.63 -4.54 -15.80
N GLY A 36 25.50 -3.60 -16.14
CA GLY A 36 26.95 -3.73 -15.98
C GLY A 36 27.33 -4.00 -14.52
N VAL A 37 26.79 -3.20 -13.60
CA VAL A 37 27.00 -3.41 -12.16
C VAL A 37 26.54 -4.79 -11.72
N LEU A 38 25.32 -5.21 -12.09
CA LEU A 38 24.75 -6.50 -11.68
C LEU A 38 25.49 -7.73 -12.25
N LYS A 39 26.16 -7.55 -13.41
CA LYS A 39 27.01 -8.60 -14.03
C LYS A 39 28.43 -8.65 -13.48
N GLU A 40 28.91 -7.59 -12.85
CA GLU A 40 30.24 -7.53 -12.26
C GLU A 40 30.24 -7.80 -10.75
N ARG A 41 29.18 -7.42 -10.06
CA ARG A 41 29.04 -7.51 -8.60
C ARG A 41 27.93 -8.46 -8.23
N MET A 42 28.01 -9.05 -7.02
CA MET A 42 26.96 -9.92 -6.46
C MET A 42 25.62 -9.16 -6.35
N PRO A 43 24.59 -9.42 -7.19
CA PRO A 43 23.35 -8.67 -7.16
C PRO A 43 22.62 -8.77 -5.80
N GLU A 44 22.69 -9.91 -5.12
CA GLU A 44 22.11 -10.06 -3.77
C GLU A 44 22.75 -9.11 -2.76
N SER A 45 24.06 -8.85 -2.85
CA SER A 45 24.75 -7.87 -2.00
C SER A 45 24.36 -6.45 -2.37
N VAL A 46 24.27 -6.13 -3.65
CA VAL A 46 23.86 -4.80 -4.16
C VAL A 46 22.43 -4.50 -3.71
N ILE A 47 21.47 -5.40 -3.93
CA ILE A 47 20.06 -5.22 -3.58
C ILE A 47 19.90 -5.10 -2.06
N ALA A 48 20.54 -5.99 -1.29
CA ALA A 48 20.43 -5.98 0.17
C ALA A 48 20.98 -4.69 0.78
N THR A 49 22.14 -4.20 0.30
CA THR A 49 22.72 -2.95 0.78
C THR A 49 21.89 -1.75 0.36
N PHE A 50 21.39 -1.72 -0.87
CA PHE A 50 20.49 -0.68 -1.34
C PHE A 50 19.21 -0.61 -0.50
N ALA A 51 18.59 -1.77 -0.23
CA ALA A 51 17.41 -1.88 0.62
C ALA A 51 17.71 -1.48 2.07
N PHE A 52 18.85 -1.91 2.62
CA PHE A 52 19.26 -1.55 3.99
C PHE A 52 19.30 -0.04 4.20
N TYR A 53 19.98 0.68 3.33
CA TYR A 53 20.07 2.14 3.43
C TYR A 53 18.79 2.87 3.01
N GLY A 54 18.04 2.32 2.05
CA GLY A 54 16.79 2.90 1.55
C GLY A 54 15.61 2.78 2.52
N THR A 55 15.53 1.70 3.30
CA THR A 55 14.44 1.49 4.25
C THR A 55 14.72 2.02 5.66
N ARG A 56 15.98 2.33 5.99
CA ARG A 56 16.34 2.78 7.34
C ARG A 56 15.88 4.20 7.59
N ALA A 57 15.17 4.36 8.69
CA ALA A 57 14.76 5.65 9.22
C ALA A 57 15.31 5.84 10.63
N ALA A 58 15.70 7.06 10.94
CA ALA A 58 16.00 7.49 12.31
C ALA A 58 14.80 8.29 12.82
N ILE A 59 14.38 8.00 14.05
CA ILE A 59 13.37 8.80 14.75
C ILE A 59 14.13 9.82 15.60
N ASN A 60 13.87 11.10 15.40
CA ASN A 60 14.47 12.16 16.20
C ASN A 60 13.76 12.29 17.58
N ASN A 61 14.32 13.14 18.45
CA ASN A 61 13.76 13.36 19.79
C ASN A 61 12.34 13.97 19.82
N LYS A 62 11.81 14.37 18.66
CA LYS A 62 10.44 14.88 18.52
C LYS A 62 9.47 13.83 17.96
N GLY A 63 9.94 12.59 17.72
CA GLY A 63 9.16 11.53 17.10
C GLY A 63 9.06 11.64 15.57
N GLU A 64 9.80 12.57 14.94
CA GLU A 64 9.80 12.71 13.48
C GLU A 64 10.72 11.67 12.85
N THR A 65 10.19 10.93 11.88
CA THR A 65 10.94 9.94 11.10
C THR A 65 11.76 10.62 10.02
N ARG A 66 13.06 10.32 9.95
CA ARG A 66 13.95 10.79 8.91
C ARG A 66 14.65 9.60 8.25
N THR A 67 14.46 9.42 6.96
CA THR A 67 15.20 8.41 6.18
C THR A 67 16.69 8.72 6.17
N LEU A 68 17.53 7.70 6.25
CA LEU A 68 18.98 7.85 6.21
C LEU A 68 19.44 8.29 4.81
N THR A 69 18.80 7.77 3.77
CA THR A 69 19.10 8.10 2.38
C THR A 69 17.91 8.83 1.77
N LYS A 70 18.12 10.10 1.39
CA LYS A 70 17.08 10.89 0.71
C LYS A 70 16.86 10.40 -0.71
N GLY A 71 15.60 10.34 -1.13
CA GLY A 71 15.22 10.05 -2.52
C GLY A 71 15.17 8.58 -2.88
N ILE A 72 15.36 7.67 -1.91
CA ILE A 72 15.10 6.24 -2.10
C ILE A 72 13.77 5.89 -1.45
N GLU A 73 12.86 5.41 -2.27
CA GLU A 73 11.53 4.96 -1.89
C GLU A 73 11.41 3.44 -2.07
N GLN A 74 10.42 2.83 -1.46
CA GLN A 74 10.20 1.37 -1.51
C GLN A 74 10.14 0.84 -2.95
N HIS A 75 9.44 1.52 -3.85
CA HIS A 75 9.32 1.12 -5.25
C HIS A 75 10.65 1.10 -6.01
N HIS A 76 11.66 1.87 -5.58
CA HIS A 76 13.02 1.81 -6.14
C HIS A 76 13.70 0.48 -5.80
N ILE A 77 13.52 -0.02 -4.56
CA ILE A 77 14.08 -1.30 -4.12
C ILE A 77 13.41 -2.45 -4.88
N GLU A 78 12.09 -2.41 -4.99
CA GLU A 78 11.31 -3.38 -5.78
C GLU A 78 11.70 -3.37 -7.25
N LEU A 79 11.94 -2.19 -7.84
CA LEU A 79 12.39 -2.05 -9.21
C LEU A 79 13.77 -2.68 -9.40
N LEU A 80 14.74 -2.37 -8.53
CA LEU A 80 16.08 -2.95 -8.57
C LEU A 80 16.04 -4.47 -8.44
N GLN A 81 15.25 -5.00 -7.48
CA GLN A 81 15.02 -6.43 -7.31
C GLN A 81 14.45 -7.07 -8.57
N GLY A 82 13.41 -6.46 -9.16
CA GLY A 82 12.80 -6.95 -10.38
C GLY A 82 13.77 -6.94 -11.58
N ILE A 83 14.57 -5.88 -11.74
CA ILE A 83 15.60 -5.80 -12.78
C ILE A 83 16.66 -6.89 -12.60
N ALA A 84 17.17 -7.10 -11.39
CA ALA A 84 18.16 -8.14 -11.13
C ALA A 84 17.63 -9.54 -11.43
N LEU A 85 16.36 -9.80 -11.16
CA LEU A 85 15.70 -11.09 -11.41
C LEU A 85 15.42 -11.35 -12.90
N THR A 86 15.63 -10.39 -13.79
CA THR A 86 15.66 -10.64 -15.24
C THR A 86 16.94 -11.36 -15.69
N LEU A 87 18.01 -11.29 -14.90
CA LEU A 87 19.28 -11.94 -15.18
C LEU A 87 19.31 -13.34 -14.56
N PRO A 88 19.61 -14.40 -15.33
CA PRO A 88 19.88 -15.72 -14.77
C PRO A 88 21.12 -15.69 -13.85
N VAL A 89 21.14 -16.56 -12.85
CA VAL A 89 22.22 -16.63 -11.85
C VAL A 89 23.61 -16.76 -12.48
N ALA A 90 23.70 -17.46 -13.61
CA ALA A 90 24.95 -17.60 -14.35
C ALA A 90 25.52 -16.29 -14.94
N GLN A 91 24.72 -15.22 -14.97
CA GLN A 91 25.13 -13.89 -15.40
C GLN A 91 25.34 -12.94 -14.22
N TRP A 92 25.11 -13.37 -13.02
CA TRP A 92 25.35 -12.57 -11.83
C TRP A 92 26.86 -12.45 -11.56
N GLY A 93 27.30 -11.26 -11.18
CA GLY A 93 28.67 -11.04 -10.77
C GLY A 93 29.01 -11.73 -9.45
N GLU A 94 30.29 -11.98 -9.23
CA GLU A 94 30.80 -12.67 -8.02
C GLU A 94 31.56 -11.74 -7.08
N ALA A 95 31.92 -10.55 -7.55
CA ALA A 95 32.66 -9.59 -6.74
C ALA A 95 31.74 -8.87 -5.73
N PRO A 96 32.18 -8.62 -4.50
CA PRO A 96 31.39 -7.85 -3.53
C PRO A 96 31.17 -6.41 -4.02
N SER A 97 30.06 -5.81 -3.58
CA SER A 97 29.78 -4.40 -3.86
C SER A 97 30.80 -3.49 -3.17
N THR A 98 31.09 -2.35 -3.80
CA THR A 98 31.95 -1.30 -3.25
C THR A 98 31.19 0.01 -3.14
N ALA A 99 31.65 0.95 -2.32
CA ALA A 99 30.94 2.18 -2.05
C ALA A 99 30.67 3.02 -3.31
N ASP A 100 31.60 3.08 -4.26
CA ASP A 100 31.46 3.78 -5.54
C ASP A 100 30.43 3.11 -6.46
N VAL A 101 30.40 1.78 -6.47
CA VAL A 101 29.41 1.01 -7.23
C VAL A 101 28.02 1.18 -6.63
N LEU A 102 27.90 1.14 -5.31
CA LEU A 102 26.64 1.39 -4.62
C LEU A 102 26.14 2.82 -4.89
N GLN A 103 27.03 3.82 -4.88
CA GLN A 103 26.65 5.20 -5.23
C GLN A 103 26.09 5.25 -6.65
N THR A 104 26.68 4.54 -7.60
CA THR A 104 26.15 4.43 -8.97
C THR A 104 24.73 3.87 -8.99
N VAL A 105 24.42 2.86 -8.18
CA VAL A 105 23.07 2.28 -8.05
C VAL A 105 22.10 3.26 -7.40
N PHE A 106 22.53 3.95 -6.33
CA PHE A 106 21.73 4.98 -5.65
C PHE A 106 21.38 6.15 -6.57
N ASP A 107 22.25 6.49 -7.51
CA ASP A 107 22.00 7.55 -8.49
C ASP A 107 21.14 7.07 -9.67
N SER A 108 21.35 5.84 -10.15
CA SER A 108 20.73 5.33 -11.38
C SER A 108 19.29 4.84 -11.17
N VAL A 109 19.00 4.13 -10.09
CA VAL A 109 17.67 3.50 -9.90
C VAL A 109 16.55 4.52 -9.79
N PRO A 110 16.67 5.62 -9.00
CA PRO A 110 15.66 6.68 -9.00
C PRO A 110 15.49 7.34 -10.38
N GLN A 111 16.58 7.57 -11.10
CA GLN A 111 16.52 8.17 -12.44
C GLN A 111 15.82 7.25 -13.45
N ILE A 112 16.03 5.93 -13.37
CA ILE A 112 15.29 4.94 -14.17
C ILE A 112 13.79 5.01 -13.86
N SER A 113 13.42 5.01 -12.58
CA SER A 113 12.05 5.15 -12.10
C SER A 113 11.39 6.44 -12.62
N ASP A 114 12.05 7.58 -12.41
CA ASP A 114 11.58 8.88 -12.88
C ASP A 114 11.40 8.94 -14.39
N THR A 115 12.30 8.31 -15.14
CA THR A 115 12.23 8.30 -16.60
C THR A 115 11.04 7.50 -17.10
N ILE A 116 10.70 6.37 -16.46
CA ILE A 116 9.51 5.60 -16.80
C ILE A 116 8.26 6.45 -16.57
N PHE A 117 8.21 7.22 -15.49
CA PHE A 117 7.13 8.17 -15.23
C PHE A 117 7.08 9.29 -16.28
N LYS A 118 8.22 9.93 -16.57
CA LYS A 118 8.32 11.04 -17.53
C LYS A 118 7.93 10.66 -18.97
N ARG A 119 8.17 9.41 -19.38
CA ARG A 119 7.68 8.88 -20.68
C ARG A 119 6.16 9.01 -20.82
N ARG A 120 5.41 8.78 -19.76
CA ARG A 120 3.95 8.90 -19.77
C ARG A 120 3.52 10.36 -19.89
N LEU A 121 4.19 11.28 -19.17
CA LEU A 121 3.91 12.72 -19.28
C LEU A 121 4.10 13.23 -20.72
N ILE A 122 5.09 12.71 -21.46
CA ILE A 122 5.30 13.07 -22.86
C ILE A 122 4.17 12.53 -23.74
N ALA A 123 3.73 11.29 -23.52
CA ALA A 123 2.65 10.67 -24.28
C ALA A 123 1.28 11.33 -24.03
N GLU A 124 1.08 11.95 -22.86
CA GLU A 124 -0.15 12.64 -22.47
C GLU A 124 -0.23 14.10 -22.97
N ALA A 125 0.82 14.61 -23.60
CA ALA A 125 0.87 15.99 -24.09
C ALA A 125 0.01 16.26 -25.33
N ASP A 126 -0.57 15.22 -25.95
CA ASP A 126 -1.43 15.34 -27.14
C ASP A 126 -2.77 15.99 -26.79
N GLU A 127 -3.37 16.69 -27.78
CA GLU A 127 -4.70 17.29 -27.62
C GLU A 127 -5.77 16.19 -27.56
N VAL A 128 -6.43 16.10 -26.39
CA VAL A 128 -7.55 15.18 -26.13
C VAL A 128 -8.71 15.94 -25.49
N ASP A 129 -9.93 15.40 -25.58
CA ASP A 129 -11.11 16.00 -24.95
C ASP A 129 -11.05 15.94 -23.40
N ASP A 130 -11.90 16.71 -22.73
CA ASP A 130 -11.88 16.84 -21.27
C ASP A 130 -12.23 15.53 -20.55
N GLY A 131 -13.07 14.68 -21.12
CA GLY A 131 -13.37 13.36 -20.56
C GLY A 131 -12.18 12.41 -20.63
N GLN A 132 -11.43 12.45 -21.73
CA GLN A 132 -10.18 11.69 -21.85
C GLN A 132 -9.11 12.22 -20.91
N LYS A 133 -8.97 13.55 -20.76
CA LYS A 133 -8.06 14.14 -19.77
C LYS A 133 -8.39 13.70 -18.35
N ALA A 134 -9.67 13.70 -17.98
CA ALA A 134 -10.10 13.24 -16.67
C ALA A 134 -9.77 11.76 -16.43
N LEU A 135 -9.99 10.90 -17.46
CA LEU A 135 -9.61 9.49 -17.36
C LEU A 135 -8.09 9.32 -17.22
N MET A 136 -7.30 10.07 -17.96
CA MET A 136 -5.83 10.06 -17.85
C MET A 136 -5.39 10.50 -16.44
N ALA A 137 -6.03 11.51 -15.87
CA ALA A 137 -5.77 11.93 -14.49
C ALA A 137 -6.06 10.80 -13.48
N LEU A 138 -7.19 10.09 -13.63
CA LEU A 138 -7.50 8.92 -12.80
C LEU A 138 -6.49 7.78 -12.99
N GLN A 139 -6.01 7.55 -14.22
CA GLN A 139 -4.97 6.56 -14.50
C GLN A 139 -3.64 6.91 -13.80
N GLU A 140 -3.24 8.17 -13.83
CA GLU A 140 -2.02 8.60 -13.13
C GLU A 140 -2.19 8.58 -11.61
N LYS A 141 -3.36 8.94 -11.08
CA LYS A 141 -3.65 8.82 -9.64
C LYS A 141 -3.48 7.37 -9.16
N ILE A 142 -4.06 6.37 -9.84
CA ILE A 142 -3.92 4.96 -9.43
C ILE A 142 -2.48 4.46 -9.57
N ARG A 143 -1.75 4.88 -10.60
CA ARG A 143 -0.34 4.51 -10.79
C ARG A 143 0.54 5.09 -9.70
N LEU A 144 0.39 6.38 -9.39
CA LEU A 144 1.12 7.05 -8.32
C LEU A 144 0.82 6.42 -6.97
N HIS A 145 -0.46 6.16 -6.68
CA HIS A 145 -0.85 5.45 -5.47
C HIS A 145 -0.19 4.07 -5.39
N THR A 146 -0.29 3.27 -6.44
CA THR A 146 0.32 1.93 -6.49
C THR A 146 1.84 1.95 -6.29
N GLN A 147 2.52 3.04 -6.61
CA GLN A 147 3.96 3.19 -6.40
C GLN A 147 4.33 3.76 -5.03
N ALA A 148 3.56 4.71 -4.52
CA ALA A 148 3.89 5.42 -3.30
C ALA A 148 3.34 4.75 -2.04
N VAL A 149 2.17 4.12 -2.13
CA VAL A 149 1.46 3.56 -0.97
C VAL A 149 1.59 2.04 -0.95
N ARG A 150 1.97 1.50 0.20
CA ARG A 150 2.12 0.05 0.43
C ARG A 150 1.27 -0.45 1.59
N ASN A 151 0.93 0.43 2.52
CA ASN A 151 0.14 0.07 3.68
C ASN A 151 -1.33 0.40 3.42
N TRP A 152 -2.17 -0.62 3.37
CA TRP A 152 -3.62 -0.48 3.25
C TRP A 152 -4.34 -0.50 4.62
N GLY A 153 -3.57 -0.49 5.71
CA GLY A 153 -4.02 -0.42 7.09
C GLY A 153 -2.86 -0.51 8.06
N TYR A 154 -3.11 -0.29 9.35
CA TYR A 154 -2.12 -0.50 10.40
C TYR A 154 -1.82 -2.00 10.55
N PHE A 155 -0.58 -2.35 10.87
CA PHE A 155 -0.09 -3.73 10.79
C PHE A 155 -0.90 -4.72 11.65
N SER A 156 -1.33 -4.31 12.84
CA SER A 156 -2.21 -5.09 13.71
C SER A 156 -3.54 -5.40 13.02
N GLU A 157 -4.17 -4.39 12.40
CA GLU A 157 -5.42 -4.52 11.67
C GLU A 157 -5.27 -5.40 10.43
N VAL A 158 -4.21 -5.17 9.65
CA VAL A 158 -3.88 -5.99 8.46
C VAL A 158 -3.81 -7.46 8.84
N LYS A 159 -3.09 -7.80 9.92
CA LYS A 159 -2.97 -9.20 10.38
C LYS A 159 -4.31 -9.76 10.84
N GLN A 160 -5.09 -8.98 11.57
CA GLN A 160 -6.41 -9.42 12.04
C GLN A 160 -7.36 -9.68 10.87
N ILE A 161 -7.48 -8.72 9.93
CA ILE A 161 -8.30 -8.86 8.72
C ILE A 161 -7.88 -10.08 7.93
N CYS A 162 -6.58 -10.30 7.72
CA CYS A 162 -6.07 -11.47 6.99
C CYS A 162 -6.45 -12.78 7.69
N ARG A 163 -6.26 -12.89 9.00
CA ARG A 163 -6.64 -14.10 9.76
C ARG A 163 -8.14 -14.37 9.66
N GLU A 164 -8.97 -13.37 9.91
CA GLU A 164 -10.42 -13.48 9.84
C GLU A 164 -10.92 -13.86 8.45
N LEU A 165 -10.34 -13.26 7.40
CA LEU A 165 -10.75 -13.48 6.02
C LEU A 165 -10.37 -14.87 5.51
N TYR A 166 -9.10 -15.28 5.70
CA TYR A 166 -8.54 -16.43 5.00
C TYR A 166 -8.64 -17.76 5.77
N SER A 167 -8.59 -17.75 7.12
CA SER A 167 -8.54 -18.98 7.93
C SER A 167 -9.73 -19.95 7.69
N SER A 168 -10.89 -19.42 7.34
CA SER A 168 -12.05 -20.26 7.02
C SER A 168 -11.88 -21.16 5.79
N LEU A 169 -10.88 -20.88 4.95
CA LEU A 169 -10.55 -21.63 3.75
C LEU A 169 -9.34 -22.57 3.94
N ASP A 170 -8.77 -22.64 5.14
CA ASP A 170 -7.60 -23.45 5.46
C ASP A 170 -7.73 -24.92 5.04
N ALA A 171 -8.83 -25.55 5.38
CA ALA A 171 -9.07 -26.95 5.05
C ALA A 171 -9.10 -27.21 3.52
N LYS A 172 -9.59 -26.23 2.73
CA LYS A 172 -9.62 -26.36 1.26
C LYS A 172 -8.24 -26.20 0.67
N LEU A 173 -7.44 -25.25 1.15
CA LEU A 173 -6.08 -25.05 0.69
C LEU A 173 -5.18 -26.21 1.12
N GLU A 174 -5.31 -26.69 2.36
CA GLU A 174 -4.58 -27.87 2.86
C GLU A 174 -4.77 -29.09 1.95
N ALA A 175 -6.03 -29.36 1.59
CA ALA A 175 -6.36 -30.48 0.69
C ALA A 175 -5.76 -30.34 -0.72
N ALA A 176 -5.61 -29.11 -1.22
CA ALA A 176 -5.13 -28.83 -2.57
C ALA A 176 -3.60 -28.67 -2.65
N ALA A 177 -2.98 -28.04 -1.66
CA ALA A 177 -1.58 -27.61 -1.70
C ALA A 177 -0.71 -28.18 -0.57
N GLY A 178 -1.31 -28.80 0.47
CA GLY A 178 -0.60 -29.38 1.61
C GLY A 178 -0.06 -28.33 2.61
N TYR A 179 -0.61 -27.11 2.59
CA TYR A 179 -0.44 -26.05 3.59
C TYR A 179 -1.70 -25.17 3.62
N THR A 180 -1.84 -24.36 4.65
CA THR A 180 -3.02 -23.53 4.87
C THR A 180 -2.73 -22.03 4.60
N PHE A 181 -3.76 -21.20 4.48
CA PHE A 181 -3.61 -19.74 4.49
C PHE A 181 -3.05 -19.23 5.81
N SER A 182 -3.46 -19.84 6.92
CA SER A 182 -2.90 -19.57 8.25
C SER A 182 -1.41 -19.87 8.32
N ASP A 183 -0.93 -20.96 7.69
CA ASP A 183 0.50 -21.27 7.59
C ASP A 183 1.26 -20.20 6.83
N ILE A 184 0.71 -19.70 5.72
CA ILE A 184 1.35 -18.62 4.95
C ILE A 184 1.51 -17.37 5.81
N LEU A 185 0.47 -16.96 6.56
CA LEU A 185 0.54 -15.81 7.45
C LEU A 185 1.59 -15.99 8.54
N GLU A 186 1.62 -17.14 9.19
CA GLU A 186 2.54 -17.43 10.28
C GLU A 186 4.01 -17.52 9.82
N VAL A 187 4.28 -18.17 8.68
CA VAL A 187 5.59 -18.18 8.05
C VAL A 187 6.02 -16.77 7.67
N SER A 188 5.13 -15.96 7.10
CA SER A 188 5.40 -14.57 6.72
C SER A 188 5.71 -13.68 7.92
N GLU A 189 4.97 -13.82 9.02
CA GLU A 189 5.26 -13.12 10.29
C GLU A 189 6.62 -13.54 10.85
N SER A 190 6.95 -14.83 10.78
CA SER A 190 8.24 -15.35 11.26
C SER A 190 9.41 -14.85 10.42
N VAL A 191 9.27 -14.78 9.10
CA VAL A 191 10.27 -14.17 8.20
C VAL A 191 10.50 -12.71 8.56
N LEU A 192 9.41 -11.92 8.68
CA LEU A 192 9.48 -10.51 9.06
C LEU A 192 10.19 -10.33 10.40
N THR A 193 9.74 -11.04 11.44
CA THR A 193 10.31 -10.95 12.80
C THR A 193 11.79 -11.32 12.82
N THR A 194 12.19 -12.37 12.09
CA THR A 194 13.60 -12.81 12.03
C THR A 194 14.50 -11.73 11.44
N ILE A 195 14.10 -11.16 10.31
CA ILE A 195 14.89 -10.14 9.60
C ILE A 195 14.94 -8.84 10.39
N GLU A 196 13.82 -8.41 10.97
CA GLU A 196 13.76 -7.22 11.84
C GLU A 196 14.63 -7.38 13.08
N GLN A 197 14.59 -8.55 13.73
CA GLN A 197 15.42 -8.82 14.90
C GLN A 197 16.92 -8.76 14.57
N ARG A 198 17.33 -9.41 13.47
CA ARG A 198 18.73 -9.32 13.00
C ARG A 198 19.15 -7.89 12.70
N GLY A 199 18.28 -7.12 12.04
CA GLY A 199 18.53 -5.72 11.78
C GLY A 199 18.66 -4.87 13.04
N ASN A 200 17.84 -5.12 14.07
CA ASN A 200 17.90 -4.44 15.35
C ASN A 200 19.16 -4.83 16.13
N ASP A 201 19.51 -6.10 16.16
CA ASP A 201 20.72 -6.60 16.81
C ASP A 201 21.98 -6.00 16.17
N TYR A 202 22.03 -5.95 14.82
CA TYR A 202 23.09 -5.29 14.09
C TYR A 202 23.22 -3.80 14.46
N MET A 203 22.12 -3.05 14.48
CA MET A 203 22.16 -1.62 14.85
C MET A 203 22.59 -1.41 16.30
N ASN A 204 22.18 -2.26 17.21
CA ASN A 204 22.59 -2.20 18.61
C ASN A 204 24.07 -2.55 18.77
N ALA A 205 24.58 -3.56 18.08
CA ALA A 205 25.99 -3.88 18.04
C ALA A 205 26.81 -2.72 17.48
N LEU A 206 26.36 -2.14 16.37
CA LEU A 206 27.02 -1.00 15.72
C LEU A 206 27.10 0.22 16.64
N LYS A 207 26.04 0.55 17.40
CA LYS A 207 26.07 1.62 18.41
C LYS A 207 27.18 1.38 19.45
N ARG A 208 27.37 0.14 19.94
CA ARG A 208 28.43 -0.22 20.90
C ARG A 208 29.81 -0.07 20.27
N VAL A 209 29.98 -0.53 19.02
CA VAL A 209 31.23 -0.38 18.24
C VAL A 209 31.60 1.09 18.09
N LEU A 210 30.66 1.90 17.63
CA LEU A 210 30.87 3.33 17.37
C LEU A 210 31.08 4.18 18.64
N SER A 211 30.77 3.66 19.82
CA SER A 211 31.06 4.32 21.10
C SER A 211 32.53 4.27 21.50
N ALA A 212 33.39 3.46 20.85
CA ALA A 212 34.79 3.35 21.11
C ALA A 212 35.53 4.68 20.89
N ARG A 213 36.55 4.94 21.74
CA ARG A 213 37.29 6.21 21.74
C ARG A 213 38.29 6.35 20.58
N ASP A 214 38.85 5.25 20.12
CA ASP A 214 39.87 5.21 19.08
C ASP A 214 39.59 4.11 18.06
N GLY A 215 40.23 4.20 16.88
CA GLY A 215 39.98 3.32 15.75
C GLY A 215 40.37 1.87 16.04
N LYS A 216 41.45 1.60 16.79
CA LYS A 216 41.85 0.23 17.11
C LYS A 216 40.82 -0.47 17.98
N THR A 217 40.43 0.17 19.07
CA THR A 217 39.38 -0.33 19.98
C THR A 217 38.05 -0.50 19.22
N MET A 218 37.75 0.37 18.25
CA MET A 218 36.58 0.25 17.40
C MET A 218 36.61 -1.03 16.56
N VAL A 219 37.73 -1.37 15.92
CA VAL A 219 37.90 -2.62 15.15
C VAL A 219 37.81 -3.85 16.06
N GLU A 220 38.45 -3.83 17.22
CA GLU A 220 38.39 -4.94 18.19
C GLU A 220 36.94 -5.16 18.67
N ASN A 221 36.23 -4.10 19.00
CA ASN A 221 34.82 -4.17 19.37
C ASN A 221 33.93 -4.67 18.22
N TYR A 222 34.22 -4.29 16.99
CA TYR A 222 33.47 -4.68 15.81
C TYR A 222 33.44 -6.20 15.64
N PHE A 223 34.59 -6.86 15.71
CA PHE A 223 34.66 -8.33 15.60
C PHE A 223 34.14 -9.06 16.86
N ARG A 224 34.12 -8.39 18.00
CA ARG A 224 33.53 -8.95 19.22
C ARG A 224 32.01 -8.87 19.24
N GLU A 225 31.43 -7.75 18.78
CA GLU A 225 30.00 -7.47 18.86
C GLU A 225 29.21 -8.07 17.68
N LEU A 226 29.86 -8.26 16.54
CA LEU A 226 29.26 -8.81 15.34
C LEU A 226 29.89 -10.18 15.04
N PRO A 227 29.16 -11.28 15.27
CA PRO A 227 29.64 -12.62 14.95
C PRO A 227 29.67 -12.83 13.42
N ASP A 228 30.36 -13.87 13.00
CA ASP A 228 30.39 -14.38 11.61
C ASP A 228 30.90 -13.39 10.57
N LEU A 229 31.75 -12.43 11.00
CA LEU A 229 32.43 -11.52 10.08
C LEU A 229 33.57 -12.22 9.35
N VAL A 230 33.75 -11.87 8.09
CA VAL A 230 34.88 -12.34 7.30
C VAL A 230 36.18 -11.67 7.78
N GLY A 231 37.26 -12.44 7.94
CA GLY A 231 38.55 -11.93 8.35
C GLY A 231 38.79 -11.87 9.86
N THR A 232 39.79 -11.10 10.28
CA THR A 232 40.21 -10.93 11.69
C THR A 232 40.43 -9.45 12.02
N PRO A 233 40.40 -9.07 13.32
CA PRO A 233 40.75 -7.72 13.75
C PRO A 233 42.13 -7.25 13.24
N GLU A 234 43.15 -8.14 13.33
CA GLU A 234 44.50 -7.86 12.88
C GLU A 234 44.58 -7.65 11.37
N GLY A 235 43.87 -8.49 10.59
CA GLY A 235 43.80 -8.38 9.14
C GLY A 235 43.19 -7.06 8.70
N LEU A 236 42.08 -6.66 9.34
CA LEU A 236 41.41 -5.41 9.03
C LEU A 236 42.24 -4.20 9.46
N LEU A 237 42.86 -4.22 10.65
CA LEU A 237 43.78 -3.17 11.10
C LEU A 237 44.97 -3.01 10.15
N GLY A 238 45.51 -4.13 9.62
CA GLY A 238 46.59 -4.10 8.65
C GLY A 238 46.19 -3.55 7.26
N ALA A 239 44.90 -3.62 6.91
CA ALA A 239 44.36 -3.07 5.66
C ALA A 239 44.00 -1.58 5.76
N ILE A 240 43.80 -1.05 6.97
CA ILE A 240 43.50 0.37 7.19
C ILE A 240 44.81 1.16 7.16
N PRO A 241 44.95 2.21 6.30
CA PRO A 241 46.15 3.03 6.24
C PRO A 241 46.53 3.65 7.58
N GLU A 242 47.82 3.69 7.89
CA GLU A 242 48.31 4.31 9.11
C GLU A 242 47.95 5.81 9.18
N GLY A 243 47.49 6.27 10.32
CA GLY A 243 47.03 7.66 10.51
C GLY A 243 45.59 7.94 10.02
N THR A 244 44.84 6.90 9.62
CA THR A 244 43.42 7.05 9.30
C THR A 244 42.63 7.62 10.49
N SER A 245 41.84 8.67 10.24
CA SER A 245 41.00 9.26 11.30
C SER A 245 39.96 8.25 11.82
N ARG A 246 39.42 8.53 13.01
CA ARG A 246 38.36 7.70 13.60
C ARG A 246 37.14 7.55 12.65
N GLU A 247 36.76 8.63 11.96
CA GLU A 247 35.69 8.66 10.97
C GLU A 247 36.06 7.82 9.73
N GLY A 248 37.32 7.82 9.33
CA GLY A 248 37.83 6.97 8.28
C GLY A 248 37.76 5.48 8.64
N VAL A 249 38.18 5.12 9.87
CA VAL A 249 38.02 3.73 10.39
C VAL A 249 36.54 3.34 10.40
N MET A 250 35.64 4.22 10.88
CA MET A 250 34.20 3.97 10.84
C MET A 250 33.71 3.69 9.41
N GLY A 251 34.15 4.44 8.42
CA GLY A 251 33.81 4.21 7.02
C GLY A 251 34.24 2.82 6.53
N PHE A 252 35.46 2.38 6.87
CA PHE A 252 35.94 1.02 6.56
C PHE A 252 35.08 -0.05 7.21
N LEU A 253 34.71 0.11 8.50
CA LEU A 253 33.86 -0.86 9.21
C LEU A 253 32.47 -0.93 8.61
N MET A 254 31.87 0.20 8.26
CA MET A 254 30.55 0.24 7.59
C MET A 254 30.58 -0.49 6.25
N SER A 255 31.57 -0.17 5.40
CA SER A 255 31.73 -0.84 4.11
C SER A 255 31.99 -2.36 4.23
N HIS A 256 32.73 -2.78 5.27
CA HIS A 256 32.95 -4.20 5.55
C HIS A 256 31.65 -4.85 6.05
N ALA A 257 30.88 -4.17 6.90
CA ALA A 257 29.61 -4.66 7.42
C ALA A 257 28.53 -4.83 6.34
N ASP A 258 28.58 -4.02 5.27
CA ASP A 258 27.64 -4.13 4.14
C ASP A 258 27.67 -5.51 3.47
N LEU A 259 28.79 -6.24 3.56
CA LEU A 259 28.95 -7.59 3.01
C LEU A 259 27.99 -8.63 3.64
N ARG A 260 27.49 -8.37 4.83
CA ARG A 260 26.60 -9.32 5.53
C ARG A 260 25.10 -9.07 5.28
N HIS A 261 24.70 -7.93 4.70
CA HIS A 261 23.28 -7.59 4.56
C HIS A 261 22.48 -8.64 3.79
N SER A 262 23.04 -9.26 2.76
CA SER A 262 22.36 -10.34 2.03
C SER A 262 22.08 -11.57 2.90
N ALA A 263 23.00 -11.89 3.82
CA ALA A 263 22.82 -12.99 4.78
C ALA A 263 21.81 -12.62 5.87
N ASP A 264 21.89 -11.40 6.41
CA ASP A 264 20.97 -10.90 7.45
C ASP A 264 19.51 -10.83 6.95
N MET A 265 19.31 -10.57 5.66
CA MET A 265 18.01 -10.54 4.98
C MET A 265 17.58 -11.89 4.39
N SER A 266 18.33 -12.96 4.63
CA SER A 266 18.02 -14.31 4.14
C SER A 266 17.61 -15.23 5.28
N VAL A 267 16.64 -16.11 5.00
CA VAL A 267 16.21 -17.17 5.92
C VAL A 267 16.31 -18.54 5.23
N THR A 268 16.35 -19.62 6.01
CA THR A 268 16.21 -20.99 5.53
C THR A 268 14.90 -21.60 5.99
N ALA A 269 14.45 -22.66 5.31
CA ALA A 269 13.25 -23.38 5.73
C ALA A 269 13.40 -23.99 7.12
N ALA A 270 14.57 -24.55 7.44
CA ALA A 270 14.86 -25.13 8.76
C ALA A 270 14.76 -24.09 9.88
N GLU A 271 15.27 -22.86 9.65
CA GLU A 271 15.19 -21.77 10.64
C GLU A 271 13.74 -21.38 10.93
N ILE A 272 12.95 -21.14 9.89
CA ILE A 272 11.53 -20.75 10.05
C ILE A 272 10.69 -21.91 10.59
N ALA A 273 11.00 -23.15 10.21
CA ALA A 273 10.36 -24.34 10.76
C ALA A 273 10.59 -24.47 12.28
N ALA A 274 11.81 -24.20 12.74
CA ALA A 274 12.13 -24.20 14.17
C ALA A 274 11.35 -23.12 14.95
N MET A 275 11.09 -21.96 14.34
CA MET A 275 10.33 -20.86 14.97
C MET A 275 8.83 -21.13 15.00
N THR A 276 8.28 -21.69 13.92
CA THR A 276 6.84 -21.93 13.77
C THR A 276 6.38 -23.28 14.32
N GLY A 277 7.31 -24.20 14.58
CA GLY A 277 6.99 -25.57 14.95
C GLY A 277 6.39 -26.41 13.82
N LYS A 278 6.46 -25.93 12.58
CA LYS A 278 5.91 -26.60 11.40
C LYS A 278 6.95 -27.55 10.78
N GLU A 279 6.49 -28.50 9.97
CA GLU A 279 7.37 -29.36 9.18
C GLU A 279 8.18 -28.54 8.18
N GLU A 280 9.50 -28.79 8.10
CA GLU A 280 10.42 -28.05 7.25
C GLU A 280 10.00 -28.07 5.78
N GLU A 281 9.54 -29.23 5.28
CA GLU A 281 9.05 -29.37 3.90
C GLU A 281 7.82 -28.48 3.59
N ARG A 282 6.94 -28.29 4.58
CA ARG A 282 5.79 -27.39 4.47
C ARG A 282 6.24 -25.93 4.39
N VAL A 283 7.17 -25.54 5.24
CA VAL A 283 7.76 -24.19 5.24
C VAL A 283 8.51 -23.93 3.94
N GLU A 284 9.31 -24.90 3.47
CA GLU A 284 10.02 -24.84 2.19
C GLU A 284 9.06 -24.52 1.03
N ARG A 285 7.92 -25.22 0.93
CA ARG A 285 6.90 -24.96 -0.11
C ARG A 285 6.35 -23.55 -0.05
N ILE A 286 6.11 -23.01 1.16
CA ILE A 286 5.60 -21.65 1.33
C ILE A 286 6.67 -20.63 0.95
N LEU A 287 7.90 -20.77 1.44
CA LEU A 287 9.00 -19.86 1.11
C LEU A 287 9.30 -19.88 -0.39
N ARG A 288 9.21 -21.05 -1.02
CA ARG A 288 9.38 -21.20 -2.46
C ARG A 288 8.28 -20.49 -3.25
N MET A 289 7.03 -20.64 -2.82
CA MET A 289 5.87 -19.94 -3.40
C MET A 289 6.01 -18.42 -3.27
N LEU A 290 6.58 -17.91 -2.18
CA LEU A 290 6.83 -16.48 -1.94
C LEU A 290 8.09 -15.94 -2.65
N SER A 291 8.87 -16.78 -3.38
CA SER A 291 10.17 -16.37 -3.92
C SER A 291 10.27 -16.56 -5.43
N ILE A 292 11.04 -15.70 -6.09
CA ILE A 292 11.37 -15.73 -7.52
C ILE A 292 12.81 -16.21 -7.69
N GLU A 293 13.07 -17.04 -8.70
CA GLU A 293 14.44 -17.41 -9.09
C GLU A 293 15.07 -16.35 -10.00
N PRO A 294 16.39 -16.11 -9.86
CA PRO A 294 17.12 -15.30 -10.83
C PRO A 294 16.96 -15.83 -12.27
N GLY A 295 16.59 -14.92 -13.20
CA GLY A 295 16.29 -15.26 -14.59
C GLY A 295 14.83 -15.59 -14.89
N GLU A 296 13.99 -15.81 -13.88
CA GLU A 296 12.56 -16.11 -14.09
C GLU A 296 11.82 -14.93 -14.76
N LEU A 297 12.33 -13.69 -14.59
CA LEU A 297 11.75 -12.49 -15.19
C LEU A 297 12.43 -12.08 -16.51
N ALA A 298 13.23 -12.92 -17.16
CA ALA A 298 13.99 -12.57 -18.36
C ALA A 298 13.14 -12.02 -19.51
N ASP A 299 11.92 -12.50 -19.68
CA ASP A 299 11.00 -12.05 -20.73
C ASP A 299 10.18 -10.81 -20.37
N HIS A 300 10.35 -10.27 -19.15
CA HIS A 300 9.60 -9.10 -18.69
C HIS A 300 10.27 -7.80 -19.16
N LYS A 301 9.47 -6.86 -19.65
CA LYS A 301 9.93 -5.51 -19.94
C LYS A 301 10.06 -4.71 -18.64
N ILE A 302 11.13 -3.94 -18.50
CA ILE A 302 11.41 -3.16 -17.29
C ILE A 302 10.26 -2.20 -16.96
N GLU A 303 9.65 -1.56 -17.96
CA GLU A 303 8.50 -0.67 -17.76
C GLU A 303 7.28 -1.40 -17.21
N HIS A 304 7.10 -2.68 -17.57
CA HIS A 304 6.02 -3.51 -17.02
C HIS A 304 6.33 -3.96 -15.59
N ILE A 305 7.59 -4.28 -15.28
CA ILE A 305 8.05 -4.55 -13.91
C ILE A 305 7.71 -3.36 -13.02
N PHE A 306 8.02 -2.14 -13.46
CA PHE A 306 7.75 -0.94 -12.68
C PHE A 306 6.25 -0.72 -12.37
N LEU A 307 5.37 -0.99 -13.33
CA LEU A 307 3.92 -0.74 -13.20
C LEU A 307 3.12 -1.90 -12.56
N SER A 308 3.68 -3.10 -12.57
CA SER A 308 3.05 -4.32 -12.01
C SER A 308 4.15 -5.32 -11.72
N ASN A 309 4.89 -5.06 -10.67
CA ASN A 309 6.08 -5.79 -10.34
C ASN A 309 5.73 -7.22 -9.89
N PRO A 310 6.26 -8.28 -10.53
CA PRO A 310 6.07 -9.66 -10.07
C PRO A 310 6.55 -9.90 -8.62
N VAL A 311 7.48 -9.08 -8.13
CA VAL A 311 7.97 -9.06 -6.75
C VAL A 311 6.85 -8.79 -5.73
N TRP A 312 5.77 -8.11 -6.11
CA TRP A 312 4.64 -7.89 -5.21
C TRP A 312 3.91 -9.18 -4.82
N ALA A 313 3.79 -10.10 -5.76
CA ALA A 313 3.17 -11.40 -5.51
C ALA A 313 4.16 -12.43 -4.93
N ARG A 314 5.47 -12.23 -5.15
CA ARG A 314 6.55 -13.13 -4.73
C ARG A 314 7.76 -12.31 -4.28
N PRO A 315 7.72 -11.71 -3.06
CA PRO A 315 8.71 -10.73 -2.61
C PRO A 315 10.08 -11.31 -2.24
N GLY A 316 10.22 -12.63 -2.14
CA GLY A 316 11.48 -13.30 -1.88
C GLY A 316 12.32 -13.56 -3.13
N ILE A 317 13.63 -13.69 -2.94
CA ILE A 317 14.59 -14.18 -3.95
C ILE A 317 15.09 -15.56 -3.49
N TYR A 318 14.95 -16.56 -4.32
CA TYR A 318 15.48 -17.90 -4.03
C TYR A 318 16.95 -18.00 -4.45
N LEU A 319 17.80 -18.33 -3.51
CA LEU A 319 19.28 -18.42 -3.68
C LEU A 319 19.81 -19.80 -3.23
N GLY A 320 19.34 -20.87 -3.89
CA GLY A 320 19.89 -22.22 -3.66
C GLY A 320 19.72 -22.71 -2.22
N GLY A 321 18.50 -22.74 -1.68
CA GLY A 321 18.18 -23.18 -0.32
C GLY A 321 18.11 -22.05 0.71
N ARG A 322 18.44 -20.81 0.32
CA ARG A 322 18.19 -19.59 1.09
C ARG A 322 17.14 -18.73 0.40
N TYR A 323 16.36 -18.02 1.18
CA TYR A 323 15.27 -17.14 0.74
C TYR A 323 15.55 -15.74 1.25
N MET A 324 15.92 -14.82 0.37
CA MET A 324 16.23 -13.44 0.73
C MET A 324 15.00 -12.55 0.56
N PHE A 325 14.62 -11.84 1.62
CA PHE A 325 13.52 -10.88 1.65
C PHE A 325 14.07 -9.51 2.02
N VAL A 326 14.39 -8.71 1.04
CA VAL A 326 14.99 -7.36 1.26
C VAL A 326 13.99 -6.36 1.85
N MET A 327 12.70 -6.63 1.70
CA MET A 327 11.59 -5.90 2.30
C MET A 327 10.54 -6.90 2.77
N PRO A 328 10.73 -7.56 3.91
CA PRO A 328 9.82 -8.60 4.39
C PRO A 328 8.41 -8.07 4.68
N GLN A 329 8.26 -6.79 5.05
CA GLN A 329 6.97 -6.12 5.21
C GLN A 329 6.14 -6.08 3.91
N ALA A 330 6.76 -6.13 2.73
CA ALA A 330 6.07 -6.16 1.44
C ALA A 330 5.15 -7.39 1.29
N ILE A 331 5.41 -8.49 2.02
CA ILE A 331 4.50 -9.64 2.05
C ILE A 331 3.11 -9.20 2.49
N PHE A 332 3.00 -8.42 3.58
CA PHE A 332 1.72 -7.95 4.11
C PHE A 332 1.13 -6.80 3.28
N SER A 333 1.97 -5.97 2.67
CA SER A 333 1.52 -4.93 1.74
C SER A 333 0.77 -5.52 0.53
N HIS A 334 1.20 -6.69 0.07
CA HIS A 334 0.63 -7.36 -1.11
C HIS A 334 -0.08 -8.68 -0.78
N ILE A 335 -0.43 -8.89 0.48
CA ILE A 335 -0.96 -10.17 0.96
C ILE A 335 -2.23 -10.61 0.20
N ASN A 336 -3.11 -9.68 -0.15
CA ASN A 336 -4.33 -9.97 -0.89
C ASN A 336 -4.04 -10.54 -2.30
N GLU A 337 -3.00 -10.01 -2.97
CA GLU A 337 -2.52 -10.52 -4.26
C GLU A 337 -1.89 -11.91 -4.11
N ILE A 338 -1.05 -12.09 -3.08
CA ILE A 338 -0.42 -13.38 -2.77
C ILE A 338 -1.48 -14.46 -2.52
N MET A 339 -2.43 -14.18 -1.62
CA MET A 339 -3.49 -15.13 -1.27
C MET A 339 -4.40 -15.47 -2.44
N TRP A 340 -4.68 -14.47 -3.30
CA TRP A 340 -5.46 -14.70 -4.53
C TRP A 340 -4.73 -15.62 -5.51
N ASN A 341 -3.44 -15.41 -5.71
CA ASN A 341 -2.62 -16.24 -6.60
C ASN A 341 -2.51 -17.69 -6.08
N VAL A 342 -2.40 -17.85 -4.78
CA VAL A 342 -2.44 -19.17 -4.11
C VAL A 342 -3.80 -19.84 -4.33
N ALA A 343 -4.89 -19.13 -4.09
CA ALA A 343 -6.25 -19.65 -4.30
C ALA A 343 -6.48 -20.06 -5.76
N THR A 344 -6.02 -19.24 -6.72
CA THR A 344 -6.10 -19.53 -8.15
C THR A 344 -5.31 -20.78 -8.52
N SER A 345 -4.08 -20.91 -8.01
CA SER A 345 -3.24 -22.09 -8.24
C SER A 345 -3.85 -23.36 -7.64
N ALA A 346 -4.53 -23.23 -6.51
CA ALA A 346 -5.27 -24.30 -5.84
C ALA A 346 -6.67 -24.55 -6.42
N LYS A 347 -7.14 -23.72 -7.38
CA LYS A 347 -8.50 -23.76 -8.00
C LYS A 347 -9.63 -23.56 -6.99
N ILE A 348 -9.42 -22.71 -6.01
CA ILE A 348 -10.41 -22.31 -4.97
C ILE A 348 -10.69 -20.80 -5.00
N GLU A 349 -10.39 -20.11 -6.10
CA GLU A 349 -10.60 -18.67 -6.26
C GLU A 349 -12.09 -18.27 -6.15
N ASN A 350 -13.02 -19.14 -6.55
CA ASN A 350 -14.45 -18.87 -6.39
C ASN A 350 -14.84 -18.91 -4.89
N ASP A 351 -14.34 -19.89 -4.15
CA ASP A 351 -14.58 -19.97 -2.70
C ASP A 351 -14.00 -18.74 -1.97
N LEU A 352 -12.83 -18.26 -2.41
CA LEU A 352 -12.25 -17.04 -1.86
C LEU A 352 -13.08 -15.81 -2.24
N SER A 353 -13.60 -15.74 -3.46
CA SER A 353 -14.49 -14.64 -3.89
C SER A 353 -15.75 -14.56 -3.02
N ASP A 354 -16.41 -15.70 -2.81
CA ASP A 354 -17.62 -15.80 -1.97
C ASP A 354 -17.29 -15.42 -0.50
N ARG A 355 -16.16 -15.91 0.00
CA ARG A 355 -15.70 -15.56 1.36
C ARG A 355 -15.42 -14.07 1.50
N ARG A 356 -14.77 -13.45 0.53
CA ARG A 356 -14.48 -12.00 0.53
C ARG A 356 -15.78 -11.18 0.64
N ALA A 357 -16.82 -11.56 -0.10
CA ALA A 357 -18.12 -10.88 -0.05
C ALA A 357 -18.74 -11.00 1.34
N THR A 358 -18.91 -12.23 1.84
CA THR A 358 -19.49 -12.48 3.16
C THR A 358 -18.68 -11.83 4.28
N TYR A 359 -17.34 -11.89 4.19
CA TYR A 359 -16.47 -11.28 5.21
C TYR A 359 -16.65 -9.77 5.28
N LEU A 360 -16.68 -9.08 4.13
CA LEU A 360 -16.80 -7.63 4.11
C LEU A 360 -18.13 -7.16 4.75
N GLU A 361 -19.23 -7.84 4.42
CA GLU A 361 -20.54 -7.57 5.02
C GLU A 361 -20.54 -7.83 6.54
N ASP A 362 -20.01 -8.99 6.98
CA ASP A 362 -19.95 -9.38 8.39
C ASP A 362 -19.07 -8.43 9.21
N LYS A 363 -17.89 -8.05 8.65
CA LYS A 363 -16.97 -7.13 9.30
C LYS A 363 -17.57 -5.73 9.41
N THR A 364 -18.21 -5.25 8.34
CA THR A 364 -18.90 -3.95 8.34
C THR A 364 -20.02 -3.92 9.39
N GLU A 365 -20.87 -4.94 9.45
CA GLU A 365 -21.89 -5.05 10.50
C GLU A 365 -21.26 -5.04 11.89
N SER A 366 -20.20 -5.83 12.10
CA SER A 366 -19.52 -5.93 13.39
C SER A 366 -18.95 -4.59 13.85
N VAL A 367 -18.31 -3.84 12.95
CA VAL A 367 -17.73 -2.52 13.26
C VAL A 367 -18.84 -1.51 13.57
N ILE A 368 -19.89 -1.45 12.74
CA ILE A 368 -21.03 -0.54 13.00
C ILE A 368 -21.68 -0.87 14.36
N ARG A 369 -21.87 -2.16 14.67
CA ARG A 369 -22.46 -2.60 15.94
C ARG A 369 -21.60 -2.28 17.16
N SER A 370 -20.27 -2.28 17.03
CA SER A 370 -19.37 -1.94 18.14
C SER A 370 -19.49 -0.47 18.55
N VAL A 371 -19.70 0.43 17.59
CA VAL A 371 -19.80 1.89 17.84
C VAL A 371 -21.26 2.33 18.04
N LEU A 372 -22.21 1.67 17.39
CA LEU A 372 -23.65 1.96 17.49
C LEU A 372 -24.39 0.81 18.20
N PRO A 373 -24.14 0.56 19.48
CA PRO A 373 -24.69 -0.62 20.19
C PRO A 373 -26.22 -0.58 20.33
N THR A 374 -26.82 0.61 20.23
CA THR A 374 -28.28 0.82 20.32
C THR A 374 -28.98 0.71 18.95
N ALA A 375 -28.22 0.66 17.85
CA ALA A 375 -28.77 0.64 16.51
C ALA A 375 -29.54 -0.66 16.22
N ALA A 376 -30.71 -0.53 15.60
CA ALA A 376 -31.40 -1.66 14.96
C ALA A 376 -30.72 -1.91 13.60
N ILE A 377 -29.96 -3.02 13.47
CA ILE A 377 -29.22 -3.35 12.27
C ILE A 377 -29.92 -4.47 11.51
N THR A 378 -30.18 -4.24 10.22
CA THR A 378 -30.68 -5.23 9.25
C THR A 378 -29.63 -5.43 8.17
N LYS A 379 -29.24 -6.69 7.93
CA LYS A 379 -28.28 -7.09 6.90
C LYS A 379 -29.00 -7.73 5.72
N ASN A 380 -28.50 -7.51 4.51
CA ASN A 380 -29.00 -8.08 3.25
C ASN A 380 -30.51 -7.85 3.06
N ALA A 381 -30.92 -6.61 3.31
CA ALA A 381 -32.31 -6.20 3.31
C ALA A 381 -32.87 -6.15 1.89
N LYS A 382 -33.77 -7.10 1.55
CA LYS A 382 -34.42 -7.20 0.24
C LYS A 382 -35.70 -6.39 0.22
N TRP A 383 -35.88 -5.60 -0.84
CA TRP A 383 -37.05 -4.78 -1.03
C TRP A 383 -37.38 -4.64 -2.53
N THR A 384 -38.61 -4.23 -2.85
CA THR A 384 -39.10 -4.18 -4.22
C THR A 384 -39.68 -2.80 -4.54
N ALA A 385 -39.25 -2.22 -5.66
CA ALA A 385 -39.85 -1.01 -6.21
C ALA A 385 -40.39 -1.29 -7.62
N GLY A 386 -41.71 -1.15 -7.79
CA GLY A 386 -42.38 -1.57 -9.01
C GLY A 386 -42.25 -3.08 -9.22
N ILE A 387 -41.58 -3.50 -10.30
CA ILE A 387 -41.32 -4.90 -10.63
C ILE A 387 -39.88 -5.34 -10.34
N GLN A 388 -39.03 -4.40 -9.87
CA GLN A 388 -37.62 -4.67 -9.64
C GLN A 388 -37.36 -4.98 -8.17
N GLN A 389 -36.55 -6.00 -7.92
CA GLN A 389 -36.07 -6.36 -6.59
C GLN A 389 -34.68 -5.75 -6.38
N PHE A 390 -34.47 -5.22 -5.20
CA PHE A 390 -33.23 -4.61 -4.74
C PHE A 390 -32.79 -5.22 -3.42
N GLU A 391 -31.52 -5.02 -3.10
CA GLU A 391 -30.92 -5.42 -1.84
C GLU A 391 -30.06 -4.28 -1.33
N THR A 392 -30.08 -4.04 -0.02
CA THR A 392 -29.18 -3.10 0.66
C THR A 392 -28.40 -3.91 1.68
N ASP A 393 -27.07 -3.84 1.61
CA ASP A 393 -26.20 -4.76 2.36
C ASP A 393 -26.35 -4.53 3.86
N ILE A 394 -26.34 -3.26 4.34
CA ILE A 394 -26.53 -2.94 5.76
C ILE A 394 -27.40 -1.69 5.90
N ILE A 395 -28.42 -1.81 6.75
CA ILE A 395 -29.25 -0.70 7.23
C ILE A 395 -29.11 -0.67 8.76
N ALA A 396 -28.56 0.41 9.31
CA ALA A 396 -28.55 0.63 10.76
C ALA A 396 -29.41 1.86 11.11
N VAL A 397 -30.32 1.69 12.04
CA VAL A 397 -31.21 2.76 12.51
C VAL A 397 -30.88 3.05 13.96
N VAL A 398 -30.48 4.29 14.22
CA VAL A 398 -30.20 4.79 15.57
C VAL A 398 -30.91 6.12 15.75
N ASP A 399 -31.81 6.18 16.72
CA ASP A 399 -32.69 7.33 16.95
C ASP A 399 -33.40 7.81 15.68
N ARG A 400 -33.01 8.97 15.15
CA ARG A 400 -33.55 9.59 13.94
C ARG A 400 -32.61 9.54 12.73
N THR A 401 -31.54 8.74 12.85
CA THR A 401 -30.52 8.56 11.81
C THR A 401 -30.63 7.18 11.19
N VAL A 402 -30.63 7.13 9.85
CA VAL A 402 -30.47 5.89 9.08
C VAL A 402 -29.07 5.88 8.46
N PHE A 403 -28.31 4.86 8.77
CA PHE A 403 -26.99 4.62 8.22
C PHE A 403 -27.06 3.48 7.21
N LEU A 404 -26.72 3.76 5.94
CA LEU A 404 -26.73 2.83 4.82
C LEU A 404 -25.31 2.54 4.40
N ALA A 405 -24.90 1.27 4.45
CA ALA A 405 -23.59 0.84 3.98
C ALA A 405 -23.73 -0.21 2.87
N GLU A 406 -23.00 -0.02 1.79
CA GLU A 406 -22.90 -0.95 0.66
C GLU A 406 -21.49 -1.53 0.60
N ALA A 407 -21.38 -2.85 0.49
CA ALA A 407 -20.13 -3.59 0.55
C ALA A 407 -19.76 -4.17 -0.83
N LYS A 408 -18.59 -3.84 -1.34
CA LYS A 408 -18.10 -4.32 -2.66
C LYS A 408 -16.74 -4.97 -2.52
N SER A 409 -16.72 -6.30 -2.57
CA SER A 409 -15.53 -7.12 -2.41
C SER A 409 -14.76 -7.39 -3.71
N HIS A 410 -15.11 -6.69 -4.80
CA HIS A 410 -14.41 -6.83 -6.09
C HIS A 410 -12.92 -6.57 -5.94
N ARG A 411 -12.14 -7.33 -6.71
CA ARG A 411 -10.69 -7.22 -6.70
C ARG A 411 -10.19 -6.21 -7.72
N LEU A 412 -9.23 -5.38 -7.31
CA LEU A 412 -8.44 -4.58 -8.26
C LEU A 412 -7.47 -5.50 -9.01
N THR A 413 -7.61 -5.54 -10.34
CA THR A 413 -6.72 -6.38 -11.15
C THR A 413 -5.39 -5.68 -11.42
N PRO A 414 -4.28 -6.42 -11.63
CA PRO A 414 -2.99 -5.83 -11.99
C PRO A 414 -3.07 -4.91 -13.22
N GLN A 415 -3.95 -5.22 -14.18
CA GLN A 415 -4.18 -4.35 -15.33
C GLN A 415 -4.85 -3.02 -14.93
N GLY A 416 -5.80 -3.05 -13.98
CA GLY A 416 -6.42 -1.85 -13.42
C GLY A 416 -5.39 -0.97 -12.71
N LEU A 417 -4.55 -1.56 -11.86
CA LEU A 417 -3.47 -0.87 -11.15
C LEU A 417 -2.44 -0.25 -12.10
N ARG A 418 -2.18 -0.85 -13.26
CA ARG A 418 -1.38 -0.24 -14.35
C ARG A 418 -2.11 0.88 -15.08
N GLY A 419 -3.37 1.13 -14.77
CA GLY A 419 -4.18 2.15 -15.39
C GLY A 419 -4.73 1.75 -16.77
N ALA A 420 -4.99 0.45 -17.03
CA ALA A 420 -5.68 0.04 -18.25
C ALA A 420 -7.09 0.67 -18.28
N PRO A 421 -7.44 1.51 -19.29
CA PRO A 421 -8.59 2.41 -19.21
C PRO A 421 -9.92 1.68 -18.98
N ASP A 422 -10.20 0.62 -19.73
CA ASP A 422 -11.46 -0.11 -19.60
C ASP A 422 -11.57 -0.89 -18.28
N ARG A 423 -10.42 -1.37 -17.75
CA ARG A 423 -10.38 -2.07 -16.46
C ARG A 423 -10.56 -1.09 -15.31
N LEU A 424 -9.88 0.05 -15.39
CA LEU A 424 -10.01 1.11 -14.38
C LEU A 424 -11.44 1.65 -14.34
N LYS A 425 -12.03 1.98 -15.50
CA LYS A 425 -13.44 2.41 -15.57
C LYS A 425 -14.37 1.40 -14.92
N ARG A 426 -14.19 0.11 -15.20
CA ARG A 426 -15.01 -0.96 -14.61
C ARG A 426 -14.83 -1.01 -13.09
N HIS A 427 -13.60 -1.00 -12.59
CA HIS A 427 -13.34 -1.02 -11.14
C HIS A 427 -13.97 0.19 -10.45
N LEU A 428 -13.81 1.39 -11.00
CA LEU A 428 -14.40 2.61 -10.43
C LEU A 428 -15.93 2.57 -10.47
N SER A 429 -16.50 2.08 -11.58
CA SER A 429 -17.95 1.88 -11.69
C SER A 429 -18.46 0.88 -10.65
N ASP A 430 -17.83 -0.29 -10.54
CA ASP A 430 -18.33 -1.39 -9.70
C ASP A 430 -18.10 -1.14 -8.19
N MET A 431 -17.00 -0.46 -7.83
CA MET A 431 -16.58 -0.33 -6.42
C MET A 431 -16.91 1.04 -5.81
N VAL A 432 -17.10 2.09 -6.61
CA VAL A 432 -17.38 3.45 -6.12
C VAL A 432 -18.76 3.92 -6.55
N VAL A 433 -19.05 3.90 -7.86
CA VAL A 433 -20.25 4.52 -8.40
C VAL A 433 -21.51 3.67 -8.16
N ALA A 434 -21.47 2.38 -8.49
CA ALA A 434 -22.61 1.48 -8.37
C ALA A 434 -23.12 1.35 -6.92
N PRO A 435 -22.26 1.15 -5.88
CA PRO A 435 -22.75 1.09 -4.50
C PRO A 435 -23.31 2.44 -4.04
N SER A 436 -22.74 3.57 -4.48
CA SER A 436 -23.30 4.88 -4.16
C SER A 436 -24.70 5.08 -4.77
N ILE A 437 -24.92 4.65 -6.01
CA ILE A 437 -26.25 4.67 -6.64
C ILE A 437 -27.21 3.71 -5.92
N GLN A 438 -26.72 2.55 -5.48
CA GLN A 438 -27.50 1.56 -4.76
C GLN A 438 -28.03 2.12 -3.45
N SER A 439 -27.18 2.73 -2.63
CA SER A 439 -27.57 3.38 -1.37
C SER A 439 -28.47 4.61 -1.59
N GLU A 440 -28.22 5.43 -2.65
CA GLU A 440 -29.04 6.60 -3.00
C GLU A 440 -30.49 6.18 -3.32
N ARG A 441 -30.68 5.05 -3.97
CA ARG A 441 -32.01 4.54 -4.32
C ARG A 441 -32.89 4.37 -3.11
N LEU A 442 -32.38 3.68 -2.06
CA LEU A 442 -33.14 3.53 -0.81
C LEU A 442 -33.28 4.85 -0.08
N ALA A 443 -32.23 5.68 -0.02
CA ALA A 443 -32.28 7.01 0.59
C ALA A 443 -33.38 7.89 -0.05
N SER A 444 -33.50 7.85 -1.37
CA SER A 444 -34.55 8.58 -2.11
C SER A 444 -35.96 8.10 -1.75
N HIS A 445 -36.17 6.80 -1.56
CA HIS A 445 -37.44 6.27 -1.10
C HIS A 445 -37.75 6.68 0.35
N ILE A 446 -36.76 6.73 1.24
CA ILE A 446 -36.97 7.24 2.61
C ILE A 446 -37.41 8.71 2.58
N VAL A 447 -36.77 9.54 1.77
CA VAL A 447 -37.13 10.96 1.62
C VAL A 447 -38.53 11.12 1.01
N ALA A 448 -38.86 10.36 -0.04
CA ALA A 448 -40.17 10.39 -0.67
C ALA A 448 -41.29 9.89 0.26
N ALA A 449 -41.03 8.86 1.06
CA ALA A 449 -41.96 8.37 2.09
C ALA A 449 -42.27 9.46 3.13
N ARG A 450 -41.26 10.22 3.59
CA ARG A 450 -41.46 11.40 4.47
C ARG A 450 -42.36 12.46 3.82
N ALA A 451 -42.28 12.61 2.51
CA ALA A 451 -43.12 13.53 1.73
C ALA A 451 -44.53 12.97 1.46
N GLY A 452 -44.85 11.74 1.88
CA GLY A 452 -46.17 11.13 1.77
C GLY A 452 -46.36 10.28 0.51
N ASP A 453 -45.28 9.92 -0.23
CA ASP A 453 -45.37 9.02 -1.38
C ASP A 453 -45.77 7.61 -0.94
N THR A 454 -46.92 7.13 -1.45
CA THR A 454 -47.53 5.90 -0.99
C THR A 454 -46.71 4.64 -1.30
N ASP A 455 -46.02 4.61 -2.45
CA ASP A 455 -45.21 3.46 -2.85
C ASP A 455 -43.93 3.41 -2.03
N SER A 456 -43.30 4.54 -1.79
CA SER A 456 -42.13 4.67 -0.93
C SER A 456 -42.47 4.36 0.54
N LEU A 457 -43.67 4.71 1.03
CA LEU A 457 -44.15 4.31 2.34
C LEU A 457 -44.27 2.78 2.48
N ARG A 458 -44.76 2.08 1.46
CA ARG A 458 -44.80 0.62 1.48
C ARG A 458 -43.39 0.01 1.53
N ILE A 459 -42.45 0.56 0.78
CA ILE A 459 -41.04 0.11 0.78
C ILE A 459 -40.45 0.26 2.17
N THR A 460 -40.50 1.48 2.76
CA THR A 460 -39.94 1.73 4.09
C THR A 460 -40.59 0.89 5.18
N GLN A 461 -41.90 0.70 5.13
CA GLN A 461 -42.63 -0.19 6.06
C GLN A 461 -42.20 -1.65 5.91
N SER A 462 -41.96 -2.15 4.68
CA SER A 462 -41.46 -3.53 4.46
C SER A 462 -40.08 -3.77 5.07
N LEU A 463 -39.28 -2.71 5.22
CA LEU A 463 -37.97 -2.69 5.86
C LEU A 463 -38.04 -2.33 7.37
N SER A 464 -39.24 -2.21 7.94
CA SER A 464 -39.45 -1.76 9.33
C SER A 464 -38.85 -0.36 9.61
N LEU A 465 -38.76 0.49 8.59
CA LEU A 465 -38.27 1.86 8.69
C LEU A 465 -39.44 2.82 8.86
N ASP A 466 -39.46 3.56 9.97
CA ASP A 466 -40.42 4.65 10.21
C ASP A 466 -39.88 5.95 9.58
N ALA A 467 -40.22 6.17 8.30
CA ALA A 467 -39.69 7.31 7.53
C ALA A 467 -40.01 8.67 8.17
N GLU A 468 -41.12 8.82 8.92
CA GLU A 468 -41.48 10.09 9.60
C GLU A 468 -40.49 10.43 10.72
N LYS A 469 -39.85 9.43 11.31
CA LYS A 469 -38.83 9.61 12.35
C LYS A 469 -37.42 9.85 11.80
N VAL A 470 -37.16 9.67 10.51
CA VAL A 470 -35.83 9.81 9.94
C VAL A 470 -35.54 11.28 9.64
N ASP A 471 -34.61 11.88 10.35
CA ASP A 471 -34.11 13.22 10.07
C ASP A 471 -32.84 13.22 9.20
N GLN A 472 -31.98 12.22 9.40
CA GLN A 472 -30.70 12.13 8.75
C GLN A 472 -30.50 10.77 8.07
N ILE A 473 -29.90 10.80 6.87
CA ILE A 473 -29.50 9.59 6.15
C ILE A 473 -28.01 9.73 5.83
N ILE A 474 -27.23 8.78 6.35
CA ILE A 474 -25.80 8.66 6.09
C ILE A 474 -25.60 7.48 5.13
N ARG A 475 -24.79 7.68 4.10
CA ARG A 475 -24.47 6.66 3.10
C ARG A 475 -22.97 6.49 3.00
N ILE A 476 -22.49 5.24 3.01
CA ILE A 476 -21.09 4.89 2.76
C ILE A 476 -20.98 3.67 1.84
N SER A 477 -19.83 3.52 1.21
CA SER A 477 -19.47 2.34 0.44
C SER A 477 -18.16 1.74 0.98
N LEU A 478 -18.11 0.42 1.14
CA LEU A 478 -16.96 -0.29 1.71
C LEU A 478 -16.30 -1.19 0.66
N THR A 479 -14.96 -1.23 0.68
CA THR A 479 -14.16 -2.10 -0.19
C THR A 479 -13.15 -2.93 0.59
N LEU A 480 -12.71 -4.05 0.00
CA LEU A 480 -11.61 -4.88 0.51
C LEU A 480 -10.28 -4.63 -0.22
N ASP A 481 -10.32 -3.94 -1.35
CA ASP A 481 -9.12 -3.49 -2.05
C ASP A 481 -9.07 -1.97 -1.98
N ASP A 482 -7.89 -1.42 -1.75
CA ASP A 482 -7.71 0.01 -1.55
C ASP A 482 -7.78 0.78 -2.89
N LEU A 483 -8.73 1.70 -2.97
CA LEU A 483 -8.88 2.65 -4.07
C LEU A 483 -8.28 4.02 -3.74
N SER A 484 -7.92 4.24 -2.46
CA SER A 484 -7.31 5.47 -1.97
C SER A 484 -7.97 6.75 -2.54
N VAL A 485 -7.15 7.67 -3.00
CA VAL A 485 -7.57 8.97 -3.55
C VAL A 485 -8.54 8.89 -4.72
N LEU A 486 -8.71 7.75 -5.38
CA LEU A 486 -9.70 7.60 -6.45
C LEU A 486 -11.14 7.65 -5.93
N SER A 487 -11.36 7.18 -4.71
CA SER A 487 -12.68 7.19 -4.07
C SER A 487 -13.20 8.61 -3.79
N SER A 488 -12.29 9.58 -3.65
CA SER A 488 -12.60 11.00 -3.42
C SER A 488 -12.53 11.87 -4.68
N SER A 489 -12.19 11.29 -5.85
CA SER A 489 -11.99 12.02 -7.12
C SER A 489 -13.33 12.24 -7.87
N GLU A 490 -14.36 12.78 -7.19
CA GLU A 490 -15.72 12.92 -7.75
C GLU A 490 -15.74 13.74 -9.06
N ASP A 491 -14.97 14.82 -9.13
CA ASP A 491 -14.89 15.70 -10.29
C ASP A 491 -14.35 15.00 -11.55
N GLU A 492 -13.24 14.27 -11.40
CA GLU A 492 -12.67 13.50 -12.53
C GLU A 492 -13.58 12.34 -12.94
N LEU A 493 -14.22 11.68 -11.97
CA LEU A 493 -15.18 10.62 -12.25
C LEU A 493 -16.39 11.15 -13.03
N ALA A 494 -16.90 12.35 -12.67
CA ALA A 494 -17.99 13.00 -13.39
C ALA A 494 -17.56 13.43 -14.81
N LYS A 495 -16.41 14.10 -14.96
CA LYS A 495 -15.86 14.51 -16.26
C LYS A 495 -15.53 13.31 -17.17
N ALA A 496 -15.11 12.18 -16.58
CA ALA A 496 -14.91 10.93 -17.33
C ALA A 496 -16.22 10.22 -17.69
N GLY A 497 -17.40 10.79 -17.34
CA GLY A 497 -18.73 10.24 -17.64
C GLY A 497 -19.07 8.96 -16.85
N LEU A 498 -18.45 8.76 -15.70
CA LEU A 498 -18.69 7.59 -14.86
C LEU A 498 -19.81 7.83 -13.84
N ILE A 499 -20.07 9.07 -13.45
CA ILE A 499 -21.14 9.44 -12.52
C ILE A 499 -22.34 9.94 -13.31
N PRO A 500 -23.56 9.45 -13.06
CA PRO A 500 -24.78 9.99 -13.66
C PRO A 500 -24.98 11.47 -13.28
N ASP A 501 -25.58 12.23 -14.20
CA ASP A 501 -25.89 13.65 -14.00
C ASP A 501 -26.71 13.86 -12.71
N GLY A 502 -26.24 14.79 -11.86
CA GLY A 502 -26.90 15.14 -10.61
C GLY A 502 -26.71 14.16 -9.45
N HIS A 503 -26.09 13.00 -9.68
CA HIS A 503 -25.75 12.07 -8.60
C HIS A 503 -24.57 12.59 -7.79
N LYS A 504 -24.65 12.44 -6.45
CA LYS A 504 -23.56 12.74 -5.51
C LYS A 504 -23.06 11.44 -4.88
N LEU A 505 -21.75 11.24 -4.95
CA LEU A 505 -21.15 10.04 -4.43
C LEU A 505 -21.28 9.93 -2.92
N ALA A 506 -21.61 8.75 -2.43
CA ALA A 506 -21.36 8.37 -1.05
C ALA A 506 -19.85 8.21 -0.84
N PRO A 507 -19.29 8.61 0.32
CA PRO A 507 -17.90 8.29 0.65
C PRO A 507 -17.63 6.79 0.48
N ALA A 508 -16.59 6.45 -0.26
CA ALA A 508 -16.13 5.07 -0.44
C ALA A 508 -14.76 4.91 0.23
N MET A 509 -14.60 3.86 1.03
CA MET A 509 -13.38 3.65 1.82
C MET A 509 -13.06 2.17 1.97
N HIS A 510 -11.81 1.88 2.32
CA HIS A 510 -11.38 0.53 2.65
C HIS A 510 -11.92 0.09 4.02
N ILE A 511 -12.14 -1.21 4.21
CA ILE A 511 -12.64 -1.75 5.51
C ILE A 511 -11.68 -1.45 6.67
N ALA A 512 -10.36 -1.39 6.44
CA ALA A 512 -9.40 -1.02 7.46
C ALA A 512 -9.55 0.45 7.90
N ASP A 513 -9.93 1.35 6.98
CA ASP A 513 -10.22 2.74 7.32
C ASP A 513 -11.45 2.83 8.23
N LEU A 514 -12.50 2.06 7.94
CA LEU A 514 -13.68 1.99 8.81
C LEU A 514 -13.32 1.47 10.21
N CYS A 515 -12.46 0.45 10.32
CA CYS A 515 -11.97 -0.03 11.61
C CYS A 515 -11.23 1.08 12.35
N CYS A 516 -10.33 1.78 11.67
CA CYS A 516 -9.56 2.88 12.22
C CYS A 516 -10.46 4.06 12.68
N ILE A 517 -11.49 4.41 11.90
CA ILE A 517 -12.48 5.42 12.26
C ILE A 517 -13.22 5.00 13.53
N ALA A 518 -13.62 3.73 13.62
CA ALA A 518 -14.33 3.20 14.79
C ALA A 518 -13.44 3.18 16.04
N ASP A 519 -12.14 2.89 15.91
CA ASP A 519 -11.20 2.91 17.03
C ASP A 519 -10.92 4.34 17.54
N MET A 520 -10.88 5.32 16.62
CA MET A 520 -10.61 6.72 16.95
C MET A 520 -11.86 7.48 17.40
N LEU A 521 -13.05 7.05 16.96
CA LEU A 521 -14.35 7.63 17.23
C LEU A 521 -15.26 6.54 17.81
N ASP A 522 -14.88 6.04 18.99
CA ASP A 522 -15.52 4.88 19.66
C ASP A 522 -16.87 5.20 20.33
N GLU A 523 -17.36 6.43 20.18
CA GLU A 523 -18.67 6.87 20.66
C GLU A 523 -19.64 7.16 19.50
N GLU A 524 -20.93 6.90 19.71
CA GLU A 524 -22.01 7.02 18.73
C GLU A 524 -22.06 8.41 18.05
N ILE A 525 -22.04 9.48 18.83
CA ILE A 525 -22.21 10.85 18.31
C ILE A 525 -21.01 11.28 17.44
N PRO A 526 -19.74 11.18 17.88
CA PRO A 526 -18.59 11.49 17.05
C PRO A 526 -18.55 10.69 15.75
N PHE A 527 -18.87 9.39 15.81
CA PHE A 527 -18.89 8.52 14.64
C PHE A 527 -19.93 8.95 13.61
N LEU A 528 -21.17 9.18 14.01
CA LEU A 528 -22.24 9.64 13.12
C LEU A 528 -21.96 11.06 12.58
N HIS A 529 -21.45 11.94 13.43
CA HIS A 529 -21.08 13.30 13.03
C HIS A 529 -19.96 13.30 11.99
N TYR A 530 -18.94 12.44 12.16
CA TYR A 530 -17.88 12.29 11.16
C TYR A 530 -18.45 12.01 9.76
N PHE A 531 -19.26 10.95 9.62
CA PHE A 531 -19.80 10.56 8.31
C PHE A 531 -20.76 11.58 7.72
N SER A 532 -21.53 12.26 8.55
CA SER A 532 -22.37 13.37 8.12
C SER A 532 -21.53 14.50 7.52
N GLU A 533 -20.55 14.98 8.28
CA GLU A 533 -19.70 16.08 7.85
C GLU A 533 -18.75 15.69 6.73
N ARG A 534 -18.26 14.44 6.70
CA ARG A 534 -17.43 13.89 5.64
C ARG A 534 -18.11 13.97 4.27
N PHE A 535 -19.40 13.63 4.21
CA PHE A 535 -20.20 13.76 2.99
C PHE A 535 -20.37 15.22 2.56
N HIS A 536 -20.64 16.13 3.50
CA HIS A 536 -20.76 17.54 3.23
C HIS A 536 -19.45 18.19 2.81
N PHE A 537 -18.35 17.79 3.43
CA PHE A 537 -17.00 18.25 3.12
C PHE A 537 -16.60 17.90 1.68
N GLN A 538 -16.85 16.67 1.25
CA GLN A 538 -16.56 16.22 -0.12
C GLN A 538 -17.39 16.99 -1.18
N LYS A 539 -18.59 17.43 -0.85
CA LYS A 539 -19.43 18.21 -1.76
C LYS A 539 -18.92 19.62 -2.07
N HIS A 540 -18.15 20.21 -1.15
CA HIS A 540 -17.76 21.60 -1.23
C HIS A 540 -16.39 21.82 -1.84
N PHE A 541 -15.54 20.80 -1.79
CA PHE A 541 -14.16 20.91 -2.19
C PHE A 541 -13.77 19.80 -3.18
N GLU A 542 -12.98 20.16 -4.19
CA GLU A 542 -12.19 19.18 -4.93
C GLU A 542 -11.02 18.77 -4.05
N ILE A 543 -11.03 17.53 -3.55
CA ILE A 543 -10.09 17.08 -2.52
C ILE A 543 -9.15 16.02 -3.09
N PHE A 544 -7.87 16.17 -2.75
CA PHE A 544 -6.86 15.15 -2.95
C PHE A 544 -6.37 14.67 -1.58
N GLY A 545 -6.76 13.46 -1.19
CA GLY A 545 -6.43 12.82 0.09
C GLY A 545 -7.10 11.46 0.21
N ASP A 546 -6.58 10.62 1.09
CA ASP A 546 -7.20 9.35 1.47
C ASP A 546 -8.10 9.49 2.71
N GLU A 547 -8.77 8.43 3.11
CA GLU A 547 -9.73 8.49 4.22
C GLU A 547 -9.07 8.76 5.58
N LEU A 548 -7.83 8.30 5.79
CA LEU A 548 -7.09 8.61 7.03
C LEU A 548 -6.66 10.08 7.09
N ASP A 549 -6.37 10.70 5.96
CA ASP A 549 -6.15 12.15 5.89
C ASP A 549 -7.42 12.92 6.27
N PHE A 550 -8.59 12.50 5.76
CA PHE A 550 -9.87 13.10 6.15
C PHE A 550 -10.16 12.93 7.65
N LEU A 551 -9.92 11.74 8.20
CA LEU A 551 -10.06 11.51 9.63
C LEU A 551 -9.13 12.41 10.44
N GLY A 552 -7.88 12.59 10.00
CA GLY A 552 -6.91 13.50 10.62
C GLY A 552 -7.36 14.96 10.61
N VAL A 553 -7.96 15.44 9.51
CA VAL A 553 -8.58 16.78 9.45
C VAL A 553 -9.75 16.88 10.42
N TYR A 554 -10.61 15.87 10.46
CA TYR A 554 -11.75 15.86 11.39
C TYR A 554 -11.30 15.90 12.85
N LEU A 555 -10.37 15.06 13.24
CA LEU A 555 -9.81 15.04 14.60
C LEU A 555 -9.16 16.37 15.01
N SER A 556 -8.65 17.11 14.04
CA SER A 556 -8.00 18.41 14.26
C SER A 556 -8.98 19.58 14.27
N THR A 557 -10.03 19.55 13.44
CA THR A 557 -10.88 20.72 13.14
C THR A 557 -12.38 20.46 13.17
N GLY A 558 -12.82 19.20 13.25
CA GLY A 558 -14.22 18.81 13.04
C GLY A 558 -14.75 19.17 11.63
N PHE A 559 -13.85 19.20 10.62
CA PHE A 559 -14.10 19.75 9.28
C PHE A 559 -14.45 21.24 9.24
N ASN A 560 -14.18 21.98 10.31
CA ASN A 560 -14.39 23.42 10.35
C ASN A 560 -13.13 24.14 9.85
N LEU A 561 -13.18 24.68 8.64
CA LEU A 561 -12.08 25.42 8.02
C LEU A 561 -12.13 26.94 8.31
N GLY A 562 -13.03 27.38 9.19
CA GLY A 562 -13.17 28.78 9.57
C GLY A 562 -13.85 29.66 8.51
N ALA A 563 -13.64 30.99 8.63
CA ALA A 563 -14.29 31.99 7.78
C ALA A 563 -13.78 32.01 6.33
N GLU A 564 -12.61 31.41 6.07
CA GLU A 564 -11.98 31.38 4.74
C GLU A 564 -12.47 30.19 3.87
N ARG A 565 -13.46 29.44 4.35
CA ARG A 565 -13.98 28.22 3.69
C ARG A 565 -14.40 28.48 2.23
N ASP A 566 -15.04 29.59 1.96
CA ASP A 566 -15.61 29.90 0.65
C ASP A 566 -14.55 30.38 -0.37
N ASP A 567 -13.32 30.64 0.08
CA ASP A 567 -12.20 31.08 -0.76
C ASP A 567 -11.45 29.90 -1.40
N PHE A 568 -11.70 28.66 -0.94
CA PHE A 568 -11.02 27.45 -1.44
C PHE A 568 -11.95 26.64 -2.34
N HIS A 569 -11.49 26.29 -3.53
CA HIS A 569 -12.16 25.34 -4.43
C HIS A 569 -11.47 23.98 -4.43
N ARG A 570 -10.17 23.96 -4.11
CA ARG A 570 -9.34 22.75 -4.09
C ARG A 570 -8.57 22.65 -2.79
N LEU A 571 -8.59 21.48 -2.18
CA LEU A 571 -7.83 21.16 -0.98
C LEU A 571 -6.94 19.95 -1.25
N MET A 572 -5.63 20.12 -1.02
CA MET A 572 -4.72 19.00 -0.90
C MET A 572 -4.60 18.66 0.58
N VAL A 573 -5.15 17.52 0.96
CA VAL A 573 -5.11 17.01 2.32
C VAL A 573 -4.17 15.81 2.31
N SER A 574 -2.95 15.99 2.78
CA SER A 574 -1.97 14.90 2.83
C SER A 574 -1.12 15.00 4.10
N GLY A 575 -0.75 13.84 4.67
CA GLY A 575 0.05 13.76 5.88
C GLY A 575 -0.69 14.21 7.15
N MET A 576 -2.02 14.16 7.14
CA MET A 576 -2.85 14.50 8.31
C MET A 576 -3.04 13.32 9.26
N SER A 577 -2.61 12.12 8.88
CA SER A 577 -2.71 10.89 9.69
C SER A 577 -1.86 10.88 10.96
N GLY A 578 -0.99 11.86 11.20
CA GLY A 578 -0.02 11.84 12.30
C GLY A 578 -0.60 11.70 13.73
N ILE A 579 -1.87 12.03 13.95
CA ILE A 579 -2.57 11.78 15.23
C ILE A 579 -2.90 10.29 15.34
N ILE A 580 -3.35 9.70 14.24
CA ILE A 580 -3.74 8.30 14.11
C ILE A 580 -2.49 7.41 14.22
N ASP A 581 -1.40 7.79 13.54
CA ASP A 581 -0.11 7.08 13.60
C ASP A 581 0.40 6.97 15.05
N ARG A 582 0.31 8.06 15.83
CA ARG A 582 0.68 8.05 17.26
C ARG A 582 -0.23 7.16 18.10
N TYR A 583 -1.51 7.12 17.81
CA TYR A 583 -2.44 6.23 18.51
C TYR A 583 -2.01 4.77 18.33
N TYR A 584 -1.86 4.32 17.09
CA TYR A 584 -1.47 2.92 16.82
C TYR A 584 -0.04 2.59 17.26
N THR A 585 0.90 3.53 17.19
CA THR A 585 2.26 3.32 17.72
C THR A 585 2.28 3.10 19.23
N ASN A 586 1.40 3.75 19.98
CA ASN A 586 1.32 3.62 21.43
C ASN A 586 0.53 2.40 21.90
N HIS A 587 -0.27 1.77 21.03
CA HIS A 587 -1.13 0.64 21.36
C HIS A 587 -0.66 -0.68 20.70
N GLN A 588 0.44 -0.65 19.96
CA GLN A 588 1.17 -1.83 19.49
C GLN A 588 2.22 -2.26 20.50
#